data_2422ead88552f22b7ee63f846f8438f1
#
_entry.id   2422ead88552f22b7ee63f846f8438f1
#
_cell.length_a   1.000
_cell.length_b   1.000
_cell.length_c   1.000
_cell.angle_alpha   90.00
_cell.angle_beta   90.00
_cell.angle_gamma   90.00
#
_symmetry.space_group_name_H-M   'P 1'
#
loop_
_entity.id
_entity.type
_entity.pdbx_description
1 polymer ?
#
loop_
_entity_poly.entity_id
_entity_poly.type
_entity_poly.pdbx_seq_one_letter_code
_entity_poly.pdbx_strand_id
1 'polypeptide(L)'
;MVNQVVLHMIKDLKQASKKNEAPIWSRLAELARKPSSSKRVVNLSRINKTTKDNDVLFVPGKVLGTGNISHKITLSSFSMSVTAAKKIIKTGGNIMTYSDMIKKYPTGKGVMIFG
;
A
#
# COMPACT_ATOMS: atom_id res chain seq x y z
N MET A 1 11.97 2.35 16.31
CA MET A 1 11.85 3.81 16.37
C MET A 1 11.13 4.30 15.15
N VAL A 2 10.16 5.18 15.33
CA VAL A 2 9.37 5.77 14.24
C VAL A 2 10.04 7.08 13.82
N ASN A 3 10.36 7.24 12.52
CA ASN A 3 10.95 8.46 12.01
C ASN A 3 9.87 9.51 11.68
N GLN A 4 10.27 10.72 11.35
CA GLN A 4 9.35 11.82 11.08
C GLN A 4 8.47 11.57 9.84
N VAL A 5 8.98 10.88 8.83
CA VAL A 5 8.21 10.53 7.63
C VAL A 5 7.05 9.61 8.01
N VAL A 6 7.31 8.61 8.85
CA VAL A 6 6.28 7.67 9.31
C VAL A 6 5.28 8.37 10.22
N LEU A 7 5.74 9.26 11.12
CA LEU A 7 4.84 10.04 11.97
C LEU A 7 3.91 10.92 11.16
N HIS A 8 4.41 11.56 10.13
CA HIS A 8 3.61 12.39 9.22
C HIS A 8 2.56 11.55 8.48
N MET A 9 2.94 10.37 8.01
CA MET A 9 2.02 9.44 7.35
C MET A 9 0.91 9.00 8.32
N ILE A 10 1.26 8.65 9.56
CA ILE A 10 0.28 8.25 10.57
C ILE A 10 -0.74 9.36 10.80
N LYS A 11 -0.27 10.60 10.93
CA LYS A 11 -1.13 11.76 11.12
C LYS A 11 -2.08 11.95 9.94
N ASP A 12 -1.56 11.87 8.71
CA ASP A 12 -2.36 12.02 7.50
C ASP A 12 -3.43 10.94 7.38
N LEU A 13 -3.06 9.69 7.69
CA LEU A 13 -3.99 8.56 7.65
C LEU A 13 -5.11 8.73 8.67
N LYS A 14 -4.79 9.16 9.89
CA LYS A 14 -5.80 9.42 10.92
C LYS A 14 -6.74 10.54 10.53
N GLN A 15 -6.21 11.62 9.97
CA GLN A 15 -7.03 12.75 9.51
C GLN A 15 -7.95 12.32 8.36
N ALA A 16 -7.45 11.53 7.42
CA ALA A 16 -8.23 11.02 6.30
C ALA A 16 -9.36 10.11 6.78
N SER A 17 -9.09 9.26 7.76
CA SER A 17 -10.10 8.38 8.36
C SER A 17 -11.24 9.20 8.98
N LYS A 18 -10.89 10.22 9.75
CA LYS A 18 -11.86 11.08 10.42
C LYS A 18 -12.66 11.93 9.43
N LYS A 19 -11.96 12.56 8.50
CA LYS A 19 -12.59 13.45 7.50
C LYS A 19 -13.55 12.72 6.58
N ASN A 20 -13.20 11.51 6.17
CA ASN A 20 -13.95 10.74 5.17
C ASN A 20 -14.79 9.62 5.78
N GLU A 21 -14.81 9.51 7.11
CA GLU A 21 -15.49 8.43 7.82
C GLU A 21 -15.09 7.06 7.27
N ALA A 22 -13.76 6.89 7.05
CA ALA A 22 -13.19 5.72 6.39
C ALA A 22 -12.27 4.96 7.36
N PRO A 23 -12.74 3.88 8.01
CA PRO A 23 -11.95 3.11 8.98
C PRO A 23 -10.66 2.52 8.41
N ILE A 24 -10.61 2.29 7.11
CA ILE A 24 -9.41 1.73 6.45
C ILE A 24 -8.16 2.58 6.72
N TRP A 25 -8.27 3.89 6.69
CA TRP A 25 -7.11 4.77 6.91
C TRP A 25 -6.64 4.73 8.35
N SER A 26 -7.57 4.63 9.30
CA SER A 26 -7.24 4.47 10.72
C SER A 26 -6.50 3.16 10.97
N ARG A 27 -6.96 2.08 10.34
CA ARG A 27 -6.29 0.78 10.47
C ARG A 27 -4.89 0.81 9.88
N LEU A 28 -4.70 1.46 8.75
CA LEU A 28 -3.36 1.63 8.16
C LEU A 28 -2.46 2.48 9.05
N ALA A 29 -3.00 3.49 9.71
CA ALA A 29 -2.25 4.30 10.67
C ALA A 29 -1.75 3.44 11.84
N GLU A 30 -2.59 2.56 12.37
CA GLU A 30 -2.20 1.63 13.44
C GLU A 30 -1.10 0.68 12.98
N LEU A 31 -1.21 0.15 11.77
CA LEU A 31 -0.20 -0.74 11.21
C LEU A 31 1.13 -0.02 10.98
N ALA A 32 1.08 1.26 10.58
CA ALA A 32 2.28 2.07 10.41
C ALA A 32 3.03 2.33 11.71
N ARG A 33 2.32 2.32 12.85
CA ARG A 33 2.93 2.53 14.18
C ARG A 33 3.73 1.34 14.68
N LYS A 34 3.50 0.15 14.12
CA LYS A 34 4.22 -1.05 14.54
C LYS A 34 5.71 -0.96 14.18
N PRO A 35 6.60 -1.60 14.96
CA PRO A 35 8.02 -1.66 14.64
C PRO A 35 8.24 -2.29 13.26
N SER A 36 9.33 -1.92 12.60
CA SER A 36 9.69 -2.46 11.28
C SER A 36 9.74 -3.98 11.26
N SER A 37 10.20 -4.59 12.36
CA SER A 37 10.28 -6.06 12.50
C SER A 37 8.90 -6.74 12.48
N SER A 38 7.84 -6.02 12.79
CA SER A 38 6.46 -6.55 12.78
C SER A 38 5.75 -6.31 11.45
N LYS A 39 6.33 -5.51 10.56
CA LYS A 39 5.71 -5.21 9.27
C LYS A 39 6.01 -6.34 8.29
N ARG A 40 5.01 -6.65 7.48
CA ARG A 40 5.12 -7.76 6.53
C ARG A 40 6.02 -7.40 5.35
N VAL A 41 6.63 -8.45 4.81
CA VAL A 41 7.34 -8.39 3.54
C VAL A 41 6.56 -9.25 2.55
N VAL A 42 6.17 -8.69 1.43
CA VAL A 42 5.35 -9.37 0.43
C VAL A 42 6.07 -9.37 -0.92
N ASN A 43 6.16 -10.53 -1.54
CA ASN A 43 6.74 -10.68 -2.87
C ASN A 43 5.67 -10.50 -3.95
N LEU A 44 6.08 -10.05 -5.15
CA LEU A 44 5.17 -9.90 -6.28
C LEU A 44 4.48 -11.20 -6.67
N SER A 45 5.16 -12.34 -6.52
CA SER A 45 4.56 -13.64 -6.83
C SER A 45 3.28 -13.89 -6.04
N ARG A 46 3.27 -13.51 -4.77
CA ARG A 46 2.09 -13.65 -3.91
C ARG A 46 0.97 -12.68 -4.34
N ILE A 47 1.34 -11.45 -4.62
CA ILE A 47 0.38 -10.45 -5.11
C ILE A 47 -0.25 -10.93 -6.42
N ASN A 48 0.55 -11.45 -7.34
CA ASN A 48 0.08 -11.94 -8.62
C ASN A 48 -0.95 -13.08 -8.48
N LYS A 49 -0.75 -13.98 -7.52
CA LYS A 49 -1.65 -15.12 -7.29
C LYS A 49 -2.98 -14.72 -6.67
N THR A 50 -3.02 -13.64 -5.91
CA THR A 50 -4.18 -13.29 -5.08
C THR A 50 -4.96 -12.10 -5.59
N THR A 51 -4.50 -11.46 -6.67
CA THR A 51 -5.15 -10.27 -7.24
C THR A 51 -5.60 -10.51 -8.67
N LYS A 52 -6.50 -9.66 -9.11
CA LYS A 52 -7.03 -9.65 -10.49
C LYS A 52 -6.65 -8.36 -11.20
N ASP A 53 -6.86 -8.33 -12.49
CA ASP A 53 -6.61 -7.15 -13.30
C ASP A 53 -7.40 -5.95 -12.76
N ASN A 54 -6.73 -4.80 -12.66
CA ASN A 54 -7.26 -3.54 -12.15
C ASN A 54 -7.56 -3.49 -10.63
N ASP A 55 -7.10 -4.47 -9.86
CA ASP A 55 -7.24 -4.42 -8.40
C ASP A 55 -6.42 -3.27 -7.81
N VAL A 56 -6.94 -2.68 -6.74
CA VAL A 56 -6.30 -1.60 -5.99
C VAL A 56 -5.91 -2.13 -4.61
N LEU A 57 -4.62 -2.02 -4.28
CA LEU A 57 -4.06 -2.63 -3.08
C LEU A 57 -3.29 -1.62 -2.25
N PHE A 58 -3.34 -1.80 -0.93
CA PHE A 58 -2.39 -1.16 -0.02
C PHE A 58 -1.69 -2.23 0.79
N VAL A 59 -0.36 -2.30 0.67
CA VAL A 59 0.46 -3.24 1.44
C VAL A 59 1.05 -2.50 2.64
N PRO A 60 0.63 -2.81 3.87
CA PRO A 60 1.18 -2.16 5.07
C PRO A 60 2.52 -2.78 5.46
N GLY A 61 3.47 -2.73 4.55
CA GLY A 61 4.79 -3.30 4.71
C GLY A 61 5.65 -3.03 3.50
N LYS A 62 6.59 -3.94 3.24
CA LYS A 62 7.52 -3.81 2.12
C LYS A 62 7.15 -4.77 0.99
N VAL A 63 7.17 -4.27 -0.23
CA VAL A 63 6.97 -5.08 -1.45
C VAL A 63 8.31 -5.34 -2.10
N LEU A 64 8.63 -6.62 -2.30
CA LEU A 64 9.84 -7.06 -2.98
C LEU A 64 9.53 -7.57 -4.38
N GLY A 65 10.52 -7.45 -5.26
CA GLY A 65 10.37 -7.79 -6.67
C GLY A 65 10.51 -9.26 -7.04
N THR A 66 10.53 -10.15 -6.06
CA THR A 66 10.63 -11.59 -6.33
C THR A 66 9.38 -12.10 -7.03
N GLY A 67 9.55 -12.81 -8.13
CA GLY A 67 8.46 -13.28 -8.97
C GLY A 67 8.06 -12.24 -9.99
N ASN A 68 6.91 -12.46 -10.64
CA ASN A 68 6.40 -11.59 -11.69
C ASN A 68 4.94 -11.23 -11.44
N ILE A 69 4.53 -10.11 -12.02
CA ILE A 69 3.14 -9.69 -12.06
C ILE A 69 2.68 -9.74 -13.53
N SER A 70 1.55 -10.38 -13.78
CA SER A 70 1.06 -10.62 -15.15
C SER A 70 -0.16 -9.79 -15.52
N HIS A 71 -0.66 -8.97 -14.61
CA HIS A 71 -1.84 -8.13 -14.84
C HIS A 71 -1.63 -6.75 -14.20
N LYS A 72 -2.48 -5.81 -14.57
CA LYS A 72 -2.41 -4.43 -14.07
C LYS A 72 -2.97 -4.35 -12.66
N ILE A 73 -2.23 -3.71 -11.76
CA ILE A 73 -2.70 -3.38 -10.43
C ILE A 73 -2.34 -1.94 -10.09
N THR A 74 -3.07 -1.36 -9.15
CA THR A 74 -2.70 -0.09 -8.53
C THR A 74 -2.24 -0.40 -7.12
N LEU A 75 -1.02 -0.04 -6.79
CA LEU A 75 -0.38 -0.45 -5.55
C LEU A 75 0.18 0.73 -4.79
N SER A 76 -0.09 0.78 -3.51
CA SER A 76 0.61 1.62 -2.55
C SER A 76 1.16 0.75 -1.43
N SER A 77 2.26 1.15 -0.83
CA SER A 77 2.88 0.42 0.27
C SER A 77 3.67 1.37 1.16
N PHE A 78 4.08 0.88 2.32
CA PHE A 78 4.98 1.66 3.19
C PHE A 78 6.40 1.70 2.62
N SER A 79 6.80 0.66 1.88
CA SER A 79 8.10 0.58 1.24
C SER A 79 8.02 -0.35 0.04
N MET A 80 8.87 -0.11 -0.96
CA MET A 80 8.88 -0.92 -2.18
C MET A 80 10.27 -0.94 -2.78
N SER A 81 10.74 -2.13 -3.21
CA SER A 81 12.00 -2.23 -3.91
C SER A 81 11.89 -1.65 -5.32
N VAL A 82 13.01 -1.18 -5.86
CA VAL A 82 13.07 -0.65 -7.23
C VAL A 82 12.66 -1.72 -8.24
N THR A 83 13.07 -2.96 -8.01
CA THR A 83 12.72 -4.09 -8.88
C THR A 83 11.21 -4.32 -8.92
N ALA A 84 10.54 -4.28 -7.76
CA ALA A 84 9.09 -4.41 -7.69
C ALA A 84 8.39 -3.30 -8.46
N ALA A 85 8.82 -2.05 -8.24
CA ALA A 85 8.25 -0.88 -8.91
C ALA A 85 8.36 -1.01 -10.44
N LYS A 86 9.53 -1.37 -10.94
CA LYS A 86 9.76 -1.54 -12.38
C LYS A 86 8.85 -2.61 -12.98
N LYS A 87 8.69 -3.75 -12.31
CA LYS A 87 7.84 -4.84 -12.81
C LYS A 87 6.37 -4.44 -12.87
N ILE A 88 5.88 -3.72 -11.88
CA ILE A 88 4.49 -3.24 -11.85
C ILE A 88 4.23 -2.25 -12.98
N ILE A 89 5.12 -1.29 -13.17
CA ILE A 89 4.99 -0.27 -14.22
C ILE A 89 5.07 -0.92 -15.61
N LYS A 90 5.94 -1.90 -15.79
CA LYS A 90 6.11 -2.60 -17.07
C LYS A 90 4.84 -3.29 -17.55
N THR A 91 3.99 -3.77 -16.63
CA THR A 91 2.71 -4.40 -16.99
C THR A 91 1.58 -3.40 -17.21
N GLY A 92 1.88 -2.09 -17.10
CA GLY A 92 0.87 -1.05 -17.24
C GLY A 92 0.16 -0.69 -15.93
N GLY A 93 0.63 -1.24 -14.82
CA GLY A 93 0.10 -0.91 -13.49
C GLY A 93 0.54 0.45 -13.00
N ASN A 94 -0.03 0.88 -11.90
CA ASN A 94 0.25 2.17 -11.28
C ASN A 94 0.78 1.99 -9.86
N ILE A 95 1.72 2.86 -9.48
CA ILE A 95 2.22 2.93 -8.11
C ILE A 95 1.81 4.29 -7.58
N MET A 96 1.20 4.30 -6.40
CA MET A 96 0.72 5.51 -5.76
C MET A 96 1.34 5.68 -4.38
N THR A 97 1.56 6.93 -3.98
CA THR A 97 1.87 7.23 -2.58
C THR A 97 0.60 7.04 -1.74
N TYR A 98 0.77 6.92 -0.41
CA TYR A 98 -0.40 6.86 0.48
C TYR A 98 -1.28 8.11 0.33
N SER A 99 -0.67 9.27 0.13
CA SER A 99 -1.40 10.54 -0.05
C SER A 99 -2.26 10.52 -1.32
N ASP A 100 -1.71 10.05 -2.43
CA ASP A 100 -2.45 9.93 -3.68
C ASP A 100 -3.57 8.90 -3.57
N MET A 101 -3.33 7.80 -2.86
CA MET A 101 -4.34 6.78 -2.60
C MET A 101 -5.52 7.35 -1.84
N ILE A 102 -5.27 8.15 -0.81
CA ILE A 102 -6.30 8.82 -0.02
C ILE A 102 -7.12 9.78 -0.90
N LYS A 103 -6.44 10.54 -1.74
CA LYS A 103 -7.11 11.51 -2.63
C LYS A 103 -8.01 10.83 -3.65
N LYS A 104 -7.56 9.72 -4.22
CA LYS A 104 -8.31 8.99 -5.25
C LYS A 104 -9.42 8.13 -4.66
N TYR A 105 -9.19 7.56 -3.50
CA TYR A 105 -10.14 6.65 -2.83
C TYR A 105 -10.43 7.13 -1.41
N PRO A 106 -11.02 8.31 -1.23
CA PRO A 106 -11.14 8.91 0.11
C PRO A 106 -11.92 8.07 1.11
N THR A 107 -12.90 7.30 0.67
CA THR A 107 -13.66 6.40 1.53
C THR A 107 -13.03 5.01 1.65
N GLY A 108 -11.97 4.75 0.89
CA GLY A 108 -11.31 3.44 0.84
C GLY A 108 -12.09 2.38 0.08
N LYS A 109 -13.19 2.74 -0.57
CA LYS A 109 -14.00 1.79 -1.34
C LYS A 109 -13.18 1.22 -2.51
N GLY A 110 -13.13 -0.10 -2.60
CA GLY A 110 -12.38 -0.80 -3.63
C GLY A 110 -10.90 -0.98 -3.33
N VAL A 111 -10.39 -0.44 -2.23
CA VAL A 111 -9.00 -0.61 -1.80
C VAL A 111 -8.91 -1.82 -0.88
N MET A 112 -8.04 -2.78 -1.24
CA MET A 112 -7.78 -3.96 -0.41
C MET A 112 -6.52 -3.74 0.42
N ILE A 113 -6.57 -4.09 1.71
CA ILE A 113 -5.38 -4.16 2.54
C ILE A 113 -4.80 -5.56 2.38
N PHE A 114 -3.57 -5.63 1.90
CA PHE A 114 -2.89 -6.88 1.59
C PHE A 114 -1.81 -7.18 2.61
N GLY A 115 -1.86 -8.33 3.16
CA GLY A 115 -0.88 -8.78 4.12
C GLY A 115 -1.52 -9.22 5.40
#